data_c064d7c6ddab5cdb5743d51ba7647290
#
_entry.id   c064d7c6ddab5cdb5743d51ba7647290
#
_cell.length_a   1.000
_cell.length_b   1.000
_cell.length_c   1.000
_cell.angle_alpha   90.00
_cell.angle_beta   90.00
_cell.angle_gamma   90.00
#
_symmetry.space_group_name_H-M   'P 1'
#
loop_
_entity.id
_entity.type
_entity.pdbx_description
1 polymer ?
#
loop_
_entity_poly.entity_id
_entity_poly.type
_entity_poly.pdbx_seq_one_letter_code
_entity_poly.pdbx_strand_id
1 'polypeptide(L)'
;GGYFRFLYLCSININRNIIRIMAKIGYARVSTKDQNLDLQLEALKEVGCEKVFSEKKSGLRERPQLEAALAYLRPGDIFVVYNFDRIGRSLKDLLNIVSSIHERGIQIQSLKDNIDTSSTSGKLMMNIFASLAEFERDLIVERTTAGRKAALGKGKKFGRPKIKRHTKAKATASLYKNGMTIDEIQKQLGIK
;
A
#
# COMPACT_ATOMS: atom_id res chain seq x y z
N GLY A 1 3.42 42.80 -39.83
CA GLY A 1 3.86 41.40 -39.98
C GLY A 1 4.17 40.69 -38.64
N GLY A 2 4.21 41.41 -37.51
CA GLY A 2 4.64 40.86 -36.21
C GLY A 2 3.54 40.19 -35.38
N TYR A 3 2.29 40.62 -35.53
CA TYR A 3 1.17 40.12 -34.71
C TYR A 3 0.72 38.71 -35.06
N PHE A 4 0.82 38.30 -36.32
CA PHE A 4 0.46 36.94 -36.75
C PHE A 4 1.47 35.89 -36.26
N ARG A 5 2.73 36.27 -36.13
CA ARG A 5 3.78 35.34 -35.65
C ARG A 5 3.70 35.09 -34.13
N PHE A 6 3.22 36.11 -33.38
CA PHE A 6 3.03 35.97 -31.91
C PHE A 6 1.82 35.12 -31.56
N LEU A 7 0.71 35.25 -32.32
CA LEU A 7 -0.47 34.40 -32.14
C LEU A 7 -0.21 32.95 -32.53
N TYR A 8 0.60 32.70 -33.57
CA TYR A 8 0.97 31.33 -33.97
C TYR A 8 1.88 30.67 -32.95
N LEU A 9 2.81 31.37 -32.34
CA LEU A 9 3.67 30.86 -31.26
C LEU A 9 2.90 30.65 -29.95
N CYS A 10 1.88 31.47 -29.67
CA CYS A 10 1.00 31.29 -28.51
C CYS A 10 0.10 30.06 -28.69
N SER A 11 -0.43 29.80 -29.90
CA SER A 11 -1.23 28.60 -30.21
C SER A 11 -0.41 27.32 -30.11
N ILE A 12 0.87 27.35 -30.50
CA ILE A 12 1.77 26.16 -30.40
C ILE A 12 2.12 25.86 -28.95
N ASN A 13 2.23 26.88 -28.08
CA ASN A 13 2.51 26.66 -26.66
C ASN A 13 1.28 26.15 -25.87
N ILE A 14 0.08 26.54 -26.25
CA ILE A 14 -1.16 26.02 -25.64
C ILE A 14 -1.39 24.55 -26.04
N ASN A 15 -1.06 24.16 -27.29
CA ASN A 15 -1.19 22.78 -27.74
C ASN A 15 -0.10 21.83 -27.21
N ARG A 16 1.07 22.31 -26.79
CA ARG A 16 2.10 21.45 -26.16
C ARG A 16 1.71 20.94 -24.77
N ASN A 17 0.74 21.58 -24.10
CA ASN A 17 0.24 21.12 -22.80
C ASN A 17 -0.96 20.16 -22.89
N ILE A 18 -1.54 19.93 -24.08
CA ILE A 18 -2.79 19.16 -24.25
C ILE A 18 -2.55 17.80 -24.91
N ILE A 19 -1.46 17.60 -25.65
CA ILE A 19 -1.10 16.27 -26.16
C ILE A 19 -0.02 15.69 -25.25
N ARG A 20 -0.40 15.40 -24.03
CA ARG A 20 0.45 14.57 -23.20
C ARG A 20 0.13 13.13 -23.56
N ILE A 21 1.01 12.52 -24.36
CA ILE A 21 0.98 11.10 -24.66
C ILE A 21 0.88 10.36 -23.34
N MET A 22 -0.17 9.54 -23.18
CA MET A 22 -0.35 8.64 -22.04
C MET A 22 0.90 7.77 -21.93
N ALA A 23 1.71 8.00 -20.90
CA ALA A 23 2.92 7.22 -20.69
C ALA A 23 2.57 5.86 -20.07
N LYS A 24 3.19 4.80 -20.58
CA LYS A 24 3.10 3.48 -19.95
C LYS A 24 4.29 3.32 -19.01
N ILE A 25 3.99 3.12 -17.73
CA ILE A 25 4.99 2.94 -16.68
C ILE A 25 4.88 1.51 -16.17
N GLY A 26 5.96 0.75 -16.32
CA GLY A 26 6.00 -0.66 -15.97
C GLY A 26 6.47 -0.91 -14.54
N TYR A 27 5.96 -1.97 -13.91
CA TYR A 27 6.48 -2.51 -12.67
C TYR A 27 6.63 -4.02 -12.72
N ALA A 28 7.81 -4.51 -12.34
CA ALA A 28 8.15 -5.92 -12.27
C ALA A 28 8.68 -6.29 -10.89
N ARG A 29 8.29 -7.47 -10.37
CA ARG A 29 8.80 -7.99 -9.10
C ARG A 29 9.07 -9.48 -9.19
N VAL A 30 10.24 -9.90 -8.70
CA VAL A 30 10.59 -11.32 -8.58
C VAL A 30 11.06 -11.65 -7.17
N SER A 31 10.80 -12.90 -6.76
CA SER A 31 11.48 -13.49 -5.61
C SER A 31 12.91 -13.90 -6.02
N THR A 32 13.81 -14.05 -5.03
CA THR A 32 15.21 -14.45 -5.26
C THR A 32 15.35 -15.82 -5.95
N LYS A 33 14.29 -16.63 -6.00
CA LYS A 33 14.26 -17.96 -6.64
C LYS A 33 13.67 -17.95 -8.05
N ASP A 34 13.02 -16.88 -8.47
CA ASP A 34 12.38 -16.80 -9.79
C ASP A 34 13.34 -16.28 -10.86
N GLN A 35 13.64 -17.15 -11.82
CA GLN A 35 14.44 -16.84 -13.01
C GLN A 35 13.69 -15.98 -14.05
N ASN A 36 12.46 -15.54 -13.73
CA ASN A 36 11.55 -14.93 -14.70
C ASN A 36 11.49 -13.38 -14.67
N LEU A 37 12.52 -12.69 -14.16
CA LEU A 37 12.55 -11.22 -14.24
C LEU A 37 12.67 -10.75 -15.69
N ASP A 38 13.52 -11.43 -16.46
CA ASP A 38 13.80 -11.05 -17.84
C ASP A 38 12.54 -11.15 -18.71
N LEU A 39 11.74 -12.22 -18.57
CA LEU A 39 10.45 -12.36 -19.24
C LEU A 39 9.48 -11.21 -18.87
N GLN A 40 9.41 -10.82 -17.61
CA GLN A 40 8.54 -9.70 -17.21
C GLN A 40 9.04 -8.38 -17.81
N LEU A 41 10.35 -8.15 -17.81
CA LEU A 41 10.95 -6.93 -18.37
C LEU A 41 10.77 -6.87 -19.88
N GLU A 42 10.93 -7.98 -20.58
CA GLU A 42 10.69 -8.09 -22.03
C GLU A 42 9.23 -7.79 -22.35
N ALA A 43 8.27 -8.45 -21.69
CA ALA A 43 6.85 -8.20 -21.90
C ALA A 43 6.46 -6.73 -21.63
N LEU A 44 7.02 -6.10 -20.60
CA LEU A 44 6.78 -4.69 -20.31
C LEU A 44 7.39 -3.76 -21.39
N LYS A 45 8.53 -4.12 -21.95
CA LYS A 45 9.15 -3.38 -23.07
C LYS A 45 8.34 -3.52 -24.35
N GLU A 46 7.88 -4.73 -24.68
CA GLU A 46 7.07 -5.02 -25.87
C GLU A 46 5.78 -4.20 -25.93
N VAL A 47 5.12 -4.00 -24.77
CA VAL A 47 3.92 -3.14 -24.71
C VAL A 47 4.26 -1.64 -24.70
N GLY A 48 5.53 -1.27 -24.80
CA GLY A 48 6.00 0.13 -24.94
C GLY A 48 6.04 0.89 -23.63
N CYS A 49 6.40 0.26 -22.52
CA CYS A 49 6.64 0.99 -21.28
C CYS A 49 7.84 1.93 -21.43
N GLU A 50 7.62 3.23 -21.19
CA GLU A 50 8.65 4.28 -21.23
C GLU A 50 9.69 4.10 -20.11
N LYS A 51 9.21 3.67 -18.95
CA LYS A 51 10.04 3.42 -17.78
C LYS A 51 9.54 2.19 -17.04
N VAL A 52 10.46 1.35 -16.58
CA VAL A 52 10.17 0.15 -15.81
C VAL A 52 10.87 0.21 -14.46
N PHE A 53 10.11 0.08 -13.39
CA PHE A 53 10.62 -0.09 -12.04
C PHE A 53 10.68 -1.58 -11.73
N SER A 54 11.82 -2.07 -11.26
CA SER A 54 11.99 -3.49 -10.97
C SER A 54 12.48 -3.72 -9.55
N GLU A 55 11.95 -4.75 -8.91
CA GLU A 55 12.26 -5.12 -7.54
C GLU A 55 12.67 -6.59 -7.44
N LYS A 56 13.86 -6.82 -6.90
CA LYS A 56 14.45 -8.15 -6.77
C LYS A 56 14.60 -8.48 -5.29
N LYS A 57 13.47 -8.83 -4.61
CA LYS A 57 13.48 -9.17 -3.19
C LYS A 57 12.36 -10.11 -2.78
N SER A 58 12.70 -11.14 -1.99
CA SER A 58 11.76 -11.98 -1.28
C SER A 58 11.57 -11.48 0.17
N GLY A 59 10.34 -11.38 0.62
CA GLY A 59 10.01 -11.34 2.04
C GLY A 59 10.10 -10.01 2.78
N LEU A 60 10.54 -8.91 2.19
CA LEU A 60 10.59 -7.61 2.87
C LEU A 60 9.23 -6.91 2.89
N ARG A 61 8.91 -6.27 4.03
CA ARG A 61 7.70 -5.44 4.19
C ARG A 61 7.70 -4.21 3.30
N GLU A 62 8.87 -3.71 2.92
CA GLU A 62 9.06 -2.49 2.14
C GLU A 62 9.20 -2.81 0.65
N ARG A 63 8.57 -1.99 -0.18
CA ARG A 63 8.59 -2.07 -1.65
C ARG A 63 9.00 -0.72 -2.25
N PRO A 64 10.26 -0.32 -2.08
CA PRO A 64 10.71 1.01 -2.47
C PRO A 64 10.54 1.28 -3.97
N GLN A 65 10.66 0.26 -4.83
CA GLN A 65 10.47 0.44 -6.27
C GLN A 65 8.99 0.57 -6.65
N LEU A 66 8.07 -0.10 -5.95
CA LEU A 66 6.64 0.12 -6.13
C LEU A 66 6.26 1.53 -5.69
N GLU A 67 6.72 1.97 -4.53
CA GLU A 67 6.47 3.33 -4.03
C GLU A 67 7.03 4.38 -4.98
N ALA A 68 8.25 4.18 -5.49
CA ALA A 68 8.85 5.06 -6.49
C ALA A 68 8.05 5.07 -7.81
N ALA A 69 7.55 3.91 -8.27
CA ALA A 69 6.69 3.83 -9.45
C ALA A 69 5.38 4.60 -9.22
N LEU A 70 4.70 4.38 -8.09
CA LEU A 70 3.47 5.07 -7.73
C LEU A 70 3.66 6.59 -7.60
N ALA A 71 4.79 7.03 -7.06
CA ALA A 71 5.13 8.46 -6.97
C ALA A 71 5.45 9.07 -8.34
N TYR A 72 6.00 8.29 -9.27
CA TYR A 72 6.35 8.74 -10.62
C TYR A 72 5.14 8.92 -11.52
N LEU A 73 4.10 8.11 -11.33
CA LEU A 73 2.85 8.12 -12.11
C LEU A 73 2.10 9.44 -11.97
N ARG A 74 1.51 9.89 -13.08
CA ARG A 74 0.75 11.13 -13.19
C ARG A 74 -0.65 10.85 -13.74
N PRO A 75 -1.63 11.74 -13.52
CA PRO A 75 -2.95 11.61 -14.12
C PRO A 75 -2.86 11.43 -15.65
N GLY A 76 -3.58 10.44 -16.17
CA GLY A 76 -3.57 10.05 -17.57
C GLY A 76 -2.53 9.01 -17.96
N ASP A 77 -1.58 8.66 -17.10
CA ASP A 77 -0.64 7.56 -17.35
C ASP A 77 -1.30 6.17 -17.21
N ILE A 78 -0.66 5.15 -17.76
CA ILE A 78 -1.06 3.75 -17.62
C ILE A 78 0.02 3.04 -16.80
N PHE A 79 -0.36 2.49 -15.66
CA PHE A 79 0.49 1.63 -14.84
C PHE A 79 0.38 0.19 -15.34
N VAL A 80 1.47 -0.33 -15.91
CA VAL A 80 1.50 -1.66 -16.51
C VAL A 80 2.24 -2.63 -15.59
N VAL A 81 1.61 -3.76 -15.30
CA VAL A 81 2.21 -4.84 -14.52
C VAL A 81 2.13 -6.15 -15.27
N TYR A 82 3.07 -7.04 -15.03
CA TYR A 82 3.03 -8.35 -15.65
C TYR A 82 1.84 -9.17 -15.13
N ASN A 83 1.62 -9.15 -13.80
CA ASN A 83 0.52 -9.83 -13.11
C ASN A 83 0.18 -9.07 -11.83
N PHE A 84 -1.07 -9.07 -11.39
CA PHE A 84 -1.52 -8.39 -10.16
C PHE A 84 -0.90 -8.93 -8.88
N ASP A 85 -0.48 -10.20 -8.84
CA ASP A 85 0.23 -10.77 -7.69
C ASP A 85 1.60 -10.10 -7.43
N ARG A 86 2.11 -9.34 -8.40
CA ARG A 86 3.36 -8.58 -8.27
C ARG A 86 3.18 -7.30 -7.47
N ILE A 87 2.01 -6.67 -7.49
CA ILE A 87 1.71 -5.42 -6.76
C ILE A 87 0.98 -5.65 -5.44
N GLY A 88 0.02 -6.58 -5.36
CA GLY A 88 -0.71 -6.91 -4.14
C GLY A 88 -0.09 -8.07 -3.35
N ARG A 89 -0.10 -8.01 -2.01
CA ARG A 89 0.21 -9.14 -1.11
C ARG A 89 -1.04 -9.91 -0.73
N SER A 90 -2.17 -9.28 -0.83
CA SER A 90 -3.51 -9.80 -0.63
C SER A 90 -4.44 -9.11 -1.59
N LEU A 91 -5.63 -9.67 -1.79
CA LEU A 91 -6.67 -9.04 -2.59
C LEU A 91 -6.98 -7.62 -2.07
N LYS A 92 -7.08 -7.45 -0.76
CA LYS A 92 -7.31 -6.13 -0.14
C LYS A 92 -6.19 -5.12 -0.45
N ASP A 93 -4.92 -5.54 -0.36
CA ASP A 93 -3.77 -4.69 -0.66
C ASP A 93 -3.80 -4.27 -2.14
N LEU A 94 -4.06 -5.21 -3.05
CA LEU A 94 -4.25 -4.96 -4.47
C LEU A 94 -5.33 -3.91 -4.73
N LEU A 95 -6.51 -4.10 -4.13
CA LEU A 95 -7.65 -3.20 -4.34
C LEU A 95 -7.38 -1.79 -3.80
N ASN A 96 -6.73 -1.67 -2.65
CA ASN A 96 -6.33 -0.37 -2.10
C ASN A 96 -5.37 0.37 -3.06
N ILE A 97 -4.39 -0.34 -3.62
CA ILE A 97 -3.45 0.23 -4.59
C ILE A 97 -4.20 0.66 -5.85
N VAL A 98 -5.05 -0.21 -6.39
CA VAL A 98 -5.81 0.08 -7.63
C VAL A 98 -6.78 1.23 -7.43
N SER A 99 -7.52 1.30 -6.31
CA SER A 99 -8.40 2.44 -5.98
C SER A 99 -7.62 3.74 -5.90
N SER A 100 -6.49 3.74 -5.17
CA SER A 100 -5.63 4.93 -5.06
C SER A 100 -5.09 5.41 -6.41
N ILE A 101 -4.72 4.49 -7.30
CA ILE A 101 -4.28 4.80 -8.66
C ILE A 101 -5.45 5.38 -9.48
N HIS A 102 -6.62 4.76 -9.38
CA HIS A 102 -7.82 5.18 -10.12
C HIS A 102 -8.31 6.58 -9.68
N GLU A 103 -8.35 6.87 -8.38
CA GLU A 103 -8.69 8.19 -7.82
C GLU A 103 -7.77 9.30 -8.34
N ARG A 104 -6.53 8.96 -8.67
CA ARG A 104 -5.56 9.87 -9.27
C ARG A 104 -5.71 10.02 -10.79
N GLY A 105 -6.72 9.37 -11.40
CA GLY A 105 -6.94 9.40 -12.85
C GLY A 105 -5.90 8.60 -13.65
N ILE A 106 -5.30 7.59 -13.04
CA ILE A 106 -4.32 6.69 -13.65
C ILE A 106 -5.00 5.35 -13.95
N GLN A 107 -4.71 4.78 -15.12
CA GLN A 107 -5.22 3.47 -15.52
C GLN A 107 -4.23 2.37 -15.11
N ILE A 108 -4.72 1.15 -14.93
CA ILE A 108 -3.87 -0.01 -14.66
C ILE A 108 -4.13 -1.12 -15.67
N GLN A 109 -3.05 -1.74 -16.13
CA GLN A 109 -3.08 -2.86 -17.05
C GLN A 109 -2.25 -4.03 -16.52
N SER A 110 -2.84 -5.23 -16.46
CA SER A 110 -2.13 -6.47 -16.18
C SER A 110 -2.02 -7.29 -17.47
N LEU A 111 -0.80 -7.66 -17.86
CA LEU A 111 -0.54 -8.34 -19.12
C LEU A 111 -1.00 -9.79 -19.06
N LYS A 112 -0.60 -10.53 -18.02
CA LYS A 112 -0.93 -11.96 -17.89
C LYS A 112 -2.40 -12.19 -17.54
N ASP A 113 -2.97 -11.34 -16.67
CA ASP A 113 -4.37 -11.45 -16.27
C ASP A 113 -5.33 -10.93 -17.35
N ASN A 114 -4.79 -10.27 -18.40
CA ASN A 114 -5.54 -9.65 -19.48
C ASN A 114 -6.64 -8.70 -18.98
N ILE A 115 -6.33 -7.93 -17.92
CA ILE A 115 -7.23 -6.97 -17.31
C ILE A 115 -6.70 -5.57 -17.59
N ASP A 116 -7.56 -4.74 -18.17
CA ASP A 116 -7.29 -3.34 -18.47
C ASP A 116 -8.44 -2.49 -17.93
N THR A 117 -8.14 -1.67 -16.92
CA THR A 117 -9.15 -0.82 -16.26
C THR A 117 -9.63 0.33 -17.14
N SER A 118 -9.04 0.55 -18.33
CA SER A 118 -9.58 1.48 -19.33
C SER A 118 -10.83 0.91 -20.01
N SER A 119 -10.92 -0.42 -20.12
CA SER A 119 -12.03 -1.11 -20.74
C SER A 119 -13.23 -1.26 -19.81
N THR A 120 -14.43 -1.37 -20.38
CA THR A 120 -15.68 -1.61 -19.60
C THR A 120 -15.62 -2.95 -18.86
N SER A 121 -15.07 -3.98 -19.48
CA SER A 121 -14.90 -5.31 -18.85
C SER A 121 -13.90 -5.28 -17.70
N GLY A 122 -12.78 -4.56 -17.85
CA GLY A 122 -11.80 -4.40 -16.78
C GLY A 122 -12.35 -3.62 -15.58
N LYS A 123 -13.14 -2.55 -15.82
CA LYS A 123 -13.87 -1.84 -14.76
C LYS A 123 -14.84 -2.75 -14.01
N LEU A 124 -15.63 -3.56 -14.75
CA LEU A 124 -16.54 -4.53 -14.12
C LEU A 124 -15.77 -5.53 -13.26
N MET A 125 -14.66 -6.08 -13.78
CA MET A 125 -13.83 -7.03 -13.03
C MET A 125 -13.29 -6.42 -11.73
N MET A 126 -12.83 -5.18 -11.78
CA MET A 126 -12.35 -4.46 -10.58
C MET A 126 -13.46 -4.23 -9.56
N ASN A 127 -14.69 -3.91 -10.00
CA ASN A 127 -15.83 -3.77 -9.11
C ASN A 127 -16.20 -5.12 -8.44
N ILE A 128 -16.12 -6.22 -9.18
CA ILE A 128 -16.34 -7.57 -8.63
C ILE A 128 -15.27 -7.87 -7.56
N PHE A 129 -14.01 -7.59 -7.82
CA PHE A 129 -12.95 -7.79 -6.84
C PHE A 129 -13.12 -6.91 -5.59
N ALA A 130 -13.55 -5.66 -5.77
CA ALA A 130 -13.85 -4.76 -4.66
C ALA A 130 -14.96 -5.32 -3.77
N SER A 131 -16.07 -5.76 -4.36
CA SER A 131 -17.19 -6.39 -3.63
C SER A 131 -16.76 -7.67 -2.92
N LEU A 132 -15.92 -8.49 -3.55
CA LEU A 132 -15.38 -9.71 -2.92
C LEU A 132 -14.50 -9.41 -1.71
N ALA A 133 -13.66 -8.38 -1.78
CA ALA A 133 -12.82 -7.97 -0.64
C ALA A 133 -13.65 -7.40 0.53
N GLU A 134 -14.72 -6.67 0.25
CA GLU A 134 -15.69 -6.24 1.25
C GLU A 134 -16.36 -7.44 1.93
N PHE A 135 -16.85 -8.38 1.13
CA PHE A 135 -17.45 -9.61 1.64
C PHE A 135 -16.49 -10.43 2.52
N GLU A 136 -15.23 -10.62 2.09
CA GLU A 136 -14.21 -11.29 2.93
C GLU A 136 -13.99 -10.56 4.27
N ARG A 137 -13.97 -9.23 4.23
CA ARG A 137 -13.84 -8.42 5.45
C ARG A 137 -15.00 -8.63 6.40
N ASP A 138 -16.22 -8.63 5.87
CA ASP A 138 -17.44 -8.80 6.68
C ASP A 138 -17.48 -10.18 7.31
N LEU A 139 -17.11 -11.23 6.59
CA LEU A 139 -16.95 -12.58 7.13
C LEU A 139 -15.95 -12.65 8.29
N ILE A 140 -14.81 -11.95 8.17
CA ILE A 140 -13.79 -11.88 9.23
C ILE A 140 -14.35 -11.17 10.46
N VAL A 141 -15.07 -10.06 10.28
CA VAL A 141 -15.71 -9.30 11.37
C VAL A 141 -16.76 -10.15 12.05
N GLU A 142 -17.62 -10.83 11.30
CA GLU A 142 -18.65 -11.73 11.84
C GLU A 142 -18.03 -12.85 12.68
N ARG A 143 -17.06 -13.59 12.15
CA ARG A 143 -16.35 -14.65 12.87
C ARG A 143 -15.67 -14.14 14.14
N THR A 144 -15.01 -12.99 14.05
CA THR A 144 -14.31 -12.37 15.19
C THR A 144 -15.31 -11.94 16.27
N THR A 145 -16.44 -11.37 15.86
CA THR A 145 -17.51 -10.93 16.78
C THR A 145 -18.18 -12.12 17.45
N ALA A 146 -18.48 -13.19 16.71
CA ALA A 146 -19.01 -14.43 17.25
C ALA A 146 -18.03 -15.08 18.24
N GLY A 147 -16.75 -15.17 17.88
CA GLY A 147 -15.69 -15.67 18.76
C GLY A 147 -15.53 -14.84 20.04
N ARG A 148 -15.64 -13.50 19.93
CA ARG A 148 -15.60 -12.58 21.08
C ARG A 148 -16.81 -12.78 22.00
N LYS A 149 -18.02 -12.89 21.44
CA LYS A 149 -19.23 -13.18 22.22
C LYS A 149 -19.12 -14.50 22.98
N ALA A 150 -18.67 -15.57 22.31
CA ALA A 150 -18.46 -16.88 22.92
C ALA A 150 -17.40 -16.84 24.05
N ALA A 151 -16.32 -16.09 23.88
CA ALA A 151 -15.31 -15.93 24.89
C ALA A 151 -15.78 -15.11 26.11
N LEU A 152 -16.59 -14.06 25.88
CA LEU A 152 -17.25 -13.30 26.96
C LEU A 152 -18.20 -14.19 27.75
N GLY A 153 -19.01 -15.03 27.09
CA GLY A 153 -19.88 -16.00 27.73
C GLY A 153 -19.11 -17.02 28.60
N LYS A 154 -17.85 -17.32 28.28
CA LYS A 154 -16.94 -18.14 29.08
C LYS A 154 -16.16 -17.35 30.13
N GLY A 155 -16.56 -16.12 30.45
CA GLY A 155 -15.95 -15.27 31.47
C GLY A 155 -14.58 -14.66 31.09
N LYS A 156 -14.12 -14.76 29.83
CA LYS A 156 -12.88 -14.13 29.39
C LYS A 156 -13.04 -12.60 29.34
N LYS A 157 -12.10 -11.89 29.93
CA LYS A 157 -12.05 -10.41 29.90
C LYS A 157 -11.18 -9.96 28.76
N PHE A 158 -11.67 -9.04 27.95
CA PHE A 158 -10.93 -8.37 26.88
C PHE A 158 -10.46 -6.99 27.34
N GLY A 159 -9.45 -6.46 26.70
CA GLY A 159 -8.88 -5.16 26.96
C GLY A 159 -7.42 -5.26 27.41
N ARG A 160 -6.85 -4.09 27.71
CA ARG A 160 -5.46 -4.02 28.19
C ARG A 160 -5.36 -4.75 29.54
N PRO A 161 -4.42 -5.70 29.72
CA PRO A 161 -4.20 -6.35 30.99
C PRO A 161 -3.98 -5.30 32.07
N LYS A 162 -4.62 -5.49 33.24
CA LYS A 162 -4.33 -4.61 34.37
C LYS A 162 -2.86 -4.74 34.72
N ILE A 163 -2.16 -3.63 34.74
CA ILE A 163 -0.77 -3.59 35.20
C ILE A 163 -0.80 -4.10 36.62
N LYS A 164 -0.19 -5.27 36.87
CA LYS A 164 0.05 -5.73 38.24
C LYS A 164 0.91 -4.65 38.89
N ARG A 165 0.33 -3.88 39.79
CA ARG A 165 1.11 -2.92 40.61
C ARG A 165 2.20 -3.74 41.28
N HIS A 166 3.41 -3.61 40.80
CA HIS A 166 4.55 -4.32 41.33
C HIS A 166 4.62 -4.07 42.83
N THR A 167 4.95 -5.09 43.59
CA THR A 167 5.30 -4.96 45.03
C THR A 167 6.25 -3.81 45.28
N LYS A 168 7.15 -3.55 44.32
CA LYS A 168 8.05 -2.40 44.30
C LYS A 168 7.32 -1.04 44.29
N ALA A 169 6.16 -0.90 43.66
CA ALA A 169 5.43 0.39 43.65
C ALA A 169 4.88 0.77 45.03
N LYS A 170 4.47 -0.21 45.84
CA LYS A 170 4.10 0.04 47.23
C LYS A 170 5.30 0.39 48.09
N ALA A 171 6.44 -0.31 47.91
CA ALA A 171 7.69 -0.02 48.59
C ALA A 171 8.22 1.37 48.23
N THR A 172 8.22 1.74 46.97
CA THR A 172 8.59 3.10 46.48
C THR A 172 7.73 4.17 47.13
N ALA A 173 6.41 4.00 47.16
CA ALA A 173 5.50 4.97 47.78
C ALA A 173 5.71 5.09 49.29
N SER A 174 6.03 3.99 49.97
CA SER A 174 6.37 3.99 51.42
C SER A 174 7.69 4.73 51.71
N LEU A 175 8.74 4.43 50.94
CA LEU A 175 10.05 5.06 51.06
C LEU A 175 10.01 6.57 50.78
N TYR A 176 9.25 6.96 49.73
CA TYR A 176 9.05 8.38 49.41
C TYR A 176 8.29 9.12 50.51
N LYS A 177 7.27 8.50 51.11
CA LYS A 177 6.56 9.09 52.27
C LYS A 177 7.46 9.27 53.51
N ASN A 178 8.48 8.42 53.63
CA ASN A 178 9.46 8.48 54.71
C ASN A 178 10.60 9.48 54.44
N GLY A 179 10.47 10.31 53.40
CA GLY A 179 11.40 11.40 53.10
C GLY A 179 12.64 11.03 52.30
N MET A 180 12.68 9.79 51.72
CA MET A 180 13.80 9.41 50.85
C MET A 180 13.66 10.05 49.46
N THR A 181 14.77 10.45 48.89
CA THR A 181 14.84 11.00 47.54
C THR A 181 14.63 9.92 46.48
N ILE A 182 14.22 10.34 45.27
CA ILE A 182 13.96 9.41 44.16
C ILE A 182 15.21 8.58 43.81
N ASP A 183 16.40 9.22 43.83
CA ASP A 183 17.67 8.58 43.51
C ASP A 183 18.06 7.49 44.55
N GLU A 184 17.85 7.77 45.84
CA GLU A 184 18.06 6.79 46.90
C GLU A 184 17.11 5.60 46.77
N ILE A 185 15.83 5.84 46.46
CA ILE A 185 14.82 4.79 46.26
C ILE A 185 15.17 3.93 45.04
N GLN A 186 15.63 4.54 43.94
CA GLN A 186 16.08 3.83 42.78
C GLN A 186 17.25 2.90 43.06
N LYS A 187 18.24 3.42 43.80
CA LYS A 187 19.44 2.66 44.22
C LYS A 187 19.07 1.51 45.13
N GLN A 188 18.17 1.73 46.10
CA GLN A 188 17.77 0.72 47.10
C GLN A 188 16.88 -0.38 46.51
N LEU A 189 15.98 -0.04 45.58
CA LEU A 189 15.05 -1.01 44.97
C LEU A 189 15.53 -1.59 43.65
N GLY A 190 16.69 -1.15 43.12
CA GLY A 190 17.24 -1.60 41.85
C GLY A 190 16.26 -1.33 40.70
N ILE A 191 15.65 -0.15 40.65
CA ILE A 191 14.73 0.28 39.60
C ILE A 191 15.48 1.24 38.67
N LYS A 192 15.44 0.98 37.37
CA LYS A 192 15.96 1.89 36.34
C LYS A 192 14.84 2.81 35.85
#